data_acb9e1299de7853e30edbeba3dc938fa
#
_entry.id   acb9e1299de7853e30edbeba3dc938fa
#
_cell.length_a   1.000
_cell.length_b   1.000
_cell.length_c   1.000
_cell.angle_alpha   90.00
_cell.angle_beta   90.00
_cell.angle_gamma   90.00
#
_symmetry.space_group_name_H-M   'P 1'
#
loop_
_entity.id
_entity.type
_entity.pdbx_description
1 polymer ?
#
loop_
_entity_poly.entity_id
_entity_poly.type
_entity_poly.pdbx_seq_one_letter_code
_entity_poly.pdbx_strand_id
1 'polypeptide(L)'
;MKKLMLSLNDDFIKNFPEIYSKPNKVNRYLKKYSNHIEKDIKNKFIELNLDQDFAIYANGGFGRKEMFPISDVDLSIIEINKIKNFKNIETFISYMWD
;
A
#
# COMPACT_ATOMS: atom_id res chain seq x y z
N MET A 1 7.50 4.57 2.63
CA MET A 1 6.90 3.39 1.94
C MET A 1 7.93 2.33 1.57
N LYS A 2 9.01 2.70 0.93
CA LYS A 2 10.05 1.75 0.52
C LYS A 2 10.62 0.94 1.69
N LYS A 3 10.87 1.57 2.81
CA LYS A 3 11.39 0.92 4.03
C LYS A 3 10.45 -0.16 4.55
N LEU A 4 9.15 0.13 4.57
CA LEU A 4 8.14 -0.83 4.98
C LEU A 4 8.09 -2.02 4.02
N MET A 5 8.10 -1.76 2.72
CA MET A 5 8.06 -2.81 1.70
C MET A 5 9.29 -3.72 1.77
N LEU A 6 10.48 -3.15 1.98
CA LEU A 6 11.70 -3.93 2.13
C LEU A 6 11.65 -4.83 3.38
N SER A 7 11.14 -4.31 4.49
CA SER A 7 10.98 -5.09 5.71
C SER A 7 10.00 -6.25 5.52
N LEU A 8 8.88 -6.01 4.85
CA LEU A 8 7.89 -7.05 4.56
C LEU A 8 8.42 -8.08 3.57
N ASN A 9 9.24 -7.66 2.60
CA ASN A 9 9.88 -8.57 1.65
C ASN A 9 10.88 -9.50 2.35
N ASP A 10 11.68 -8.97 3.28
CA ASP A 10 12.62 -9.76 4.07
C ASP A 10 11.88 -10.81 4.91
N ASP A 11 10.77 -10.41 5.52
CA ASP A 11 9.93 -11.32 6.29
C ASP A 11 9.35 -12.44 5.41
N PHE A 12 8.91 -12.09 4.19
CA PHE A 12 8.42 -13.07 3.22
C PHE A 12 9.52 -14.08 2.84
N ILE A 13 10.71 -13.60 2.51
CA ILE A 13 11.83 -14.48 2.13
C ILE A 13 12.19 -15.43 3.27
N LYS A 14 12.23 -14.91 4.49
CA LYS A 14 12.54 -15.71 5.68
C LYS A 14 11.54 -16.84 5.92
N ASN A 15 10.26 -16.59 5.66
CA ASN A 15 9.18 -17.54 5.92
C ASN A 15 8.74 -18.31 4.66
N PHE A 16 9.40 -18.08 3.54
CA PHE A 16 9.01 -18.63 2.24
C PHE A 16 8.85 -20.17 2.23
N PRO A 17 9.77 -20.95 2.78
CA PRO A 17 9.64 -22.41 2.76
C PRO A 17 8.37 -22.90 3.44
N GLU A 18 7.97 -22.27 4.54
CA GLU A 18 6.74 -22.60 5.26
C GLU A 18 5.50 -22.12 4.54
N ILE A 19 5.55 -20.89 4.01
CA ILE A 19 4.44 -20.27 3.29
C ILE A 19 4.12 -21.05 2.03
N TYR A 20 5.13 -21.42 1.26
CA TYR A 20 4.98 -22.10 -0.02
C TYR A 20 4.43 -23.53 0.11
N SER A 21 4.64 -24.17 1.24
CA SER A 21 4.22 -25.56 1.44
C SER A 21 2.72 -25.78 1.45
N LYS A 22 1.91 -24.70 1.69
CA LYS A 22 0.45 -24.79 1.78
C LYS A 22 -0.22 -23.59 1.10
N PRO A 23 -1.12 -23.82 0.11
CA PRO A 23 -1.80 -22.73 -0.61
C PRO A 23 -2.56 -21.75 0.30
N ASN A 24 -3.19 -22.27 1.37
CA ASN A 24 -3.93 -21.43 2.31
C ASN A 24 -3.02 -20.44 3.05
N LYS A 25 -1.78 -20.83 3.31
CA LYS A 25 -0.81 -19.93 3.94
C LYS A 25 -0.36 -18.83 3.02
N VAL A 26 -0.22 -19.12 1.72
CA VAL A 26 0.11 -18.11 0.70
C VAL A 26 -0.95 -17.02 0.68
N ASN A 27 -2.23 -17.40 0.54
CA ASN A 27 -3.33 -16.43 0.49
C ASN A 27 -3.42 -15.59 1.77
N ARG A 28 -3.25 -16.23 2.91
CA ARG A 28 -3.24 -15.53 4.20
C ARG A 28 -2.10 -14.53 4.30
N TYR A 29 -0.93 -14.90 3.81
CA TYR A 29 0.23 -14.03 3.79
C TYR A 29 0.02 -12.82 2.89
N LEU A 30 -0.47 -13.05 1.66
CA LEU A 30 -0.74 -11.97 0.70
C LEU A 30 -1.75 -10.97 1.26
N LYS A 31 -2.80 -11.46 1.90
CA LYS A 31 -3.80 -10.61 2.54
C LYS A 31 -3.18 -9.77 3.67
N LYS A 32 -2.37 -10.41 4.51
CA LYS A 32 -1.68 -9.72 5.60
C LYS A 32 -0.72 -8.65 5.07
N TYR A 33 0.06 -8.98 4.05
CA TYR A 33 0.98 -8.06 3.41
C TYR A 33 0.25 -6.85 2.82
N SER A 34 -0.82 -7.11 2.05
CA SER A 34 -1.64 -6.05 1.44
C SER A 34 -2.27 -5.14 2.50
N ASN A 35 -2.74 -5.72 3.62
CA ASN A 35 -3.34 -4.95 4.71
C ASN A 35 -2.31 -4.04 5.40
N HIS A 36 -1.07 -4.48 5.56
CA HIS A 36 -0.01 -3.64 6.12
C HIS A 36 0.27 -2.42 5.23
N ILE A 37 0.39 -2.64 3.93
CA ILE A 37 0.61 -1.56 2.96
C ILE A 37 -0.58 -0.61 2.94
N GLU A 38 -1.78 -1.13 2.90
CA GLU A 38 -3.02 -0.32 2.90
C GLU A 38 -3.11 0.56 4.14
N LYS A 39 -2.81 0.00 5.31
CA LYS A 39 -2.85 0.75 6.57
C LYS A 39 -1.83 1.89 6.57
N ASP A 40 -0.62 1.64 6.10
CA ASP A 40 0.42 2.67 6.02
C ASP A 40 0.01 3.81 5.10
N ILE A 41 -0.54 3.48 3.93
CA ILE A 41 -1.02 4.47 2.96
C ILE A 41 -2.15 5.31 3.56
N LYS A 42 -3.14 4.67 4.16
CA LYS A 42 -4.27 5.37 4.79
C LYS A 42 -3.83 6.29 5.92
N ASN A 43 -2.91 5.84 6.76
CA ASN A 43 -2.39 6.65 7.85
C ASN A 43 -1.70 7.90 7.33
N LYS A 44 -0.89 7.76 6.29
CA LYS A 44 -0.18 8.90 5.68
C LYS A 44 -1.16 9.87 5.01
N PHE A 45 -2.16 9.34 4.33
CA PHE A 45 -3.20 10.12 3.68
C PHE A 45 -3.98 10.98 4.68
N ILE A 46 -4.37 10.40 5.81
CA ILE A 46 -5.08 11.11 6.86
C ILE A 46 -4.16 12.10 7.58
N GLU A 47 -2.91 11.69 7.85
CA GLU A 47 -1.91 12.57 8.47
C GLU A 47 -1.73 13.87 7.70
N LEU A 48 -1.76 13.80 6.37
CA LEU A 48 -1.62 14.96 5.49
C LEU A 48 -2.95 15.67 5.22
N ASN A 49 -4.02 15.30 5.89
CA ASN A 49 -5.36 15.90 5.75
C ASN A 49 -5.89 15.85 4.32
N LEU A 50 -5.59 14.80 3.58
CA LEU A 50 -6.00 14.65 2.18
C LEU A 50 -7.40 14.06 2.03
N ASP A 51 -7.95 13.46 3.08
CA ASP A 51 -9.23 12.75 3.05
C ASP A 51 -10.44 13.66 2.80
N GLN A 52 -10.30 14.96 3.02
CA GLN A 52 -11.39 15.93 2.75
C GLN A 52 -11.49 16.30 1.29
N ASP A 53 -10.38 16.35 0.57
CA ASP A 53 -10.30 16.85 -0.80
C ASP A 53 -10.05 15.78 -1.85
N PHE A 54 -9.63 14.59 -1.43
CA PHE A 54 -9.28 13.48 -2.31
C PHE A 54 -9.89 12.17 -1.84
N ALA A 55 -10.13 11.28 -2.79
CA ALA A 55 -10.39 9.87 -2.52
C ALA A 55 -9.27 9.04 -3.14
N ILE A 56 -8.92 7.94 -2.49
CA ILE A 56 -7.95 6.98 -3.01
C ILE A 56 -8.59 5.61 -3.17
N TYR A 57 -8.19 4.91 -4.22
CA TYR A 57 -8.69 3.57 -4.54
C TYR A 57 -7.51 2.66 -4.84
N ALA A 58 -7.54 1.46 -4.25
CA ALA A 58 -6.60 0.40 -4.59
C ALA A 58 -7.06 -0.32 -5.84
N ASN A 59 -6.13 -0.56 -6.77
CA ASN A 59 -6.39 -1.23 -8.04
C ASN A 59 -5.59 -2.53 -8.15
N GLY A 60 -5.89 -3.33 -9.18
CA GLY A 60 -5.13 -4.52 -9.52
C GLY A 60 -5.01 -5.53 -8.38
N GLY A 61 -3.85 -6.16 -8.26
CA GLY A 61 -3.58 -7.13 -7.20
C GLY A 61 -3.69 -6.54 -5.80
N PHE A 62 -3.26 -5.28 -5.64
CA PHE A 62 -3.39 -4.58 -4.37
C PHE A 62 -4.86 -4.40 -3.98
N GLY A 63 -5.71 -4.01 -4.93
CA GLY A 63 -7.16 -3.86 -4.68
C GLY A 63 -7.83 -5.17 -4.28
N ARG A 64 -7.36 -6.30 -4.80
CA ARG A 64 -7.87 -7.63 -4.47
C ARG A 64 -7.24 -8.26 -3.23
N LYS A 65 -6.36 -7.55 -2.53
CA LYS A 65 -5.61 -8.09 -1.38
C LYS A 65 -4.71 -9.29 -1.77
N GLU A 66 -4.23 -9.28 -2.99
CA GLU A 66 -3.40 -10.35 -3.56
C GLU A 66 -2.01 -9.84 -3.96
N MET A 67 -1.55 -8.75 -3.37
CA MET A 67 -0.27 -8.15 -3.71
C MET A 67 0.90 -9.01 -3.21
N PHE A 68 1.70 -9.50 -4.15
CA PHE A 68 2.95 -10.18 -3.81
C PHE A 68 4.01 -9.17 -3.38
N PRO A 69 5.00 -9.60 -2.57
CA PRO A 69 6.17 -8.77 -2.29
C PRO A 69 6.83 -8.33 -3.59
N ILE A 70 7.42 -7.13 -3.60
CA ILE A 70 8.02 -6.48 -4.79
C ILE A 70 7.04 -6.14 -5.92
N SER A 71 5.75 -6.41 -5.75
CA SER A 71 4.73 -5.93 -6.68
C SER A 71 4.51 -4.43 -6.52
N ASP A 72 4.10 -3.76 -7.60
CA ASP A 72 3.78 -2.34 -7.56
C ASP A 72 2.49 -2.09 -6.78
N VAL A 73 2.49 -1.01 -6.03
CA VAL A 73 1.28 -0.50 -5.39
C VAL A 73 0.52 0.33 -6.42
N ASP A 74 -0.66 -0.14 -6.79
CA ASP A 74 -1.48 0.50 -7.81
C ASP A 74 -2.63 1.26 -7.16
N LEU A 75 -2.56 2.59 -7.19
CA LEU A 75 -3.54 3.47 -6.58
C LEU A 75 -4.07 4.47 -7.59
N SER A 76 -5.37 4.78 -7.47
CA SER A 76 -5.98 5.92 -8.13
C SER A 76 -6.29 6.99 -7.10
N ILE A 77 -5.91 8.23 -7.39
CA ILE A 77 -6.20 9.39 -6.55
C ILE A 77 -7.15 10.28 -7.31
N ILE A 78 -8.30 10.56 -6.71
CA ILE A 78 -9.35 11.36 -7.34
C ILE A 78 -9.58 12.62 -6.53
N GLU A 79 -9.53 13.79 -7.18
CA GLU A 79 -9.85 15.06 -6.56
C GLU A 79 -11.36 15.17 -6.39
N ILE A 80 -11.82 15.35 -5.15
CA ILE A 80 -13.24 15.52 -4.83
C ILE A 80 -13.58 17.01 -4.79
N ASN A 81 -12.75 17.79 -4.11
CA ASN A 81 -12.90 19.24 -3.98
C ASN A 81 -11.74 19.93 -4.67
N LYS A 82 -12.03 21.02 -5.35
CA LYS A 82 -11.02 21.82 -6.01
C LYS A 82 -10.11 22.48 -4.98
N ILE A 83 -8.81 22.23 -5.07
CA ILE A 83 -7.83 22.78 -4.14
C ILE A 83 -6.90 23.77 -4.84
N LYS A 84 -6.38 24.73 -4.08
CA LYS A 84 -5.42 25.74 -4.58
C LYS A 84 -3.99 25.40 -4.20
N ASN A 85 -3.79 24.66 -3.11
CA ASN A 85 -2.47 24.30 -2.62
C ASN A 85 -2.26 22.79 -2.74
N PHE A 86 -1.28 22.40 -3.57
CA PHE A 86 -0.97 21.01 -3.86
C PHE A 86 0.16 20.44 -3.00
N LYS A 87 0.66 21.19 -2.02
CA LYS A 87 1.82 20.81 -1.22
C LYS A 87 1.62 19.47 -0.51
N ASN A 88 0.46 19.24 0.08
CA ASN A 88 0.21 18.01 0.84
C ASN A 88 0.07 16.80 -0.07
N ILE A 89 -0.57 16.96 -1.22
CA ILE A 89 -0.67 15.85 -2.18
C ILE A 89 0.70 15.54 -2.81
N GLU A 90 1.52 16.54 -3.06
CA GLU A 90 2.89 16.34 -3.53
C GLU A 90 3.73 15.60 -2.51
N THR A 91 3.58 15.94 -1.22
CA THR A 91 4.25 15.24 -0.12
C THR A 91 3.82 13.78 -0.05
N PHE A 92 2.54 13.51 -0.23
CA PHE A 92 2.01 12.14 -0.27
C PHE A 92 2.59 11.34 -1.43
N ILE A 93 2.63 11.92 -2.62
CA ILE A 93 3.19 11.26 -3.80
C ILE A 93 4.67 10.96 -3.59
N SER A 94 5.43 11.91 -3.05
CA SER A 94 6.85 11.70 -2.73
C SER A 94 7.04 10.57 -1.72
N TYR A 95 6.19 10.51 -0.70
CA TYR A 95 6.20 9.43 0.28
C TYR A 95 5.98 8.06 -0.38
N MET A 96 5.06 7.98 -1.33
CA MET A 96 4.77 6.73 -2.04
C MET A 96 5.96 6.26 -2.89
N TRP A 97 6.72 7.20 -3.45
CA TRP A 97 7.91 6.89 -4.27
C TRP A 97 9.15 6.54 -3.44
N ASP A 98 9.25 7.06 -2.24
CA ASP A 98 10.37 6.80 -1.36
C ASP A 98 10.11 5.54 -0.52
#